data_f67b54e7d341444a05eafb96f60285dd
#
_entry.id   f67b54e7d341444a05eafb96f60285dd
#
_cell.length_a   1.000
_cell.length_b   1.000
_cell.length_c   1.000
_cell.angle_alpha   90.00
_cell.angle_beta   90.00
_cell.angle_gamma   90.00
#
_symmetry.space_group_name_H-M   'P 1'
#
loop_
_entity.id
_entity.type
_entity.pdbx_description
1 polymer ?
#
loop_
_entity_poly.entity_id
_entity_poly.type
_entity_poly.pdbx_seq_one_letter_code
_entity_poly.pdbx_strand_id
1 'polypeptide(L)'
;AWVFEGPVAERGGVHQAEGSWSASEQRFVAPRALPVYQRQLFRESVFGADAPAPLKAGTEVFKNDEIRVWTLDDEVLIASITAKLHLISPAVIEGLLKALAAAEASYKGLVIWSPDDVFSAGANLEALMPVFMKMGRKGIIPEEKKLQDMMLRLRYAGVPVVSAMRGIALGGGCEIAVHSARRVAAMETYVGLVEVGVGL
;
A
#
# COMPACT_ATOMS: atom_id res chain seq x y z
N ALA A 1 -0.63 22.71 31.15
CA ALA A 1 0.57 22.58 31.97
C ALA A 1 1.04 21.13 32.02
N TRP A 2 0.19 20.19 32.40
CA TRP A 2 0.55 18.78 32.61
C TRP A 2 1.11 18.05 31.37
N VAL A 3 0.89 18.54 30.16
CA VAL A 3 1.49 17.98 28.94
C VAL A 3 2.96 18.37 28.79
N PHE A 4 3.37 19.51 29.38
CA PHE A 4 4.74 20.03 29.29
C PHE A 4 5.54 19.88 30.58
N GLU A 5 4.89 19.45 31.67
CA GLU A 5 5.49 19.29 33.00
C GLU A 5 4.95 18.01 33.66
N GLY A 6 5.75 17.40 34.52
CA GLY A 6 5.36 16.22 35.29
C GLY A 6 5.40 14.89 34.50
N PRO A 7 4.65 13.87 34.94
CA PRO A 7 4.82 12.48 34.50
C PRO A 7 4.68 12.27 32.99
N VAL A 8 3.88 13.08 32.30
CA VAL A 8 3.69 13.00 30.84
C VAL A 8 4.90 13.54 30.11
N ALA A 9 5.41 14.69 30.55
CA ALA A 9 6.60 15.30 29.95
C ALA A 9 7.86 14.48 30.22
N GLU A 10 8.02 13.98 31.45
CA GLU A 10 9.14 13.13 31.86
C GLU A 10 9.23 11.83 31.06
N ARG A 11 8.09 11.29 30.61
CA ARG A 11 8.03 10.08 29.78
C ARG A 11 7.95 10.36 28.27
N GLY A 12 8.03 11.61 27.85
CA GLY A 12 8.06 11.99 26.44
C GLY A 12 6.71 11.96 25.70
N GLY A 13 5.58 11.96 26.43
CA GLY A 13 4.26 12.13 25.82
C GLY A 13 3.11 11.40 26.49
N VAL A 14 1.91 11.66 25.98
CA VAL A 14 0.64 11.12 26.50
C VAL A 14 0.49 9.62 26.21
N HIS A 15 1.06 9.16 25.11
CA HIS A 15 0.98 7.77 24.65
C HIS A 15 2.33 7.08 24.79
N GLN A 16 2.36 5.92 25.41
CA GLN A 16 3.51 5.08 25.63
C GLN A 16 3.21 3.65 25.19
N ALA A 17 4.23 2.81 25.06
CA ALA A 17 4.06 1.41 24.68
C ALA A 17 3.15 0.65 25.65
N GLU A 18 3.23 0.97 26.94
CA GLU A 18 2.43 0.36 28.00
C GLU A 18 1.02 0.94 28.14
N GLY A 19 0.73 2.08 27.50
CA GLY A 19 -0.60 2.70 27.58
C GLY A 19 -0.62 4.19 27.41
N SER A 20 -1.76 4.80 27.74
CA SER A 20 -1.99 6.24 27.61
C SER A 20 -2.23 6.88 28.97
N TRP A 21 -1.82 8.14 29.11
CA TRP A 21 -2.07 8.88 30.34
C TRP A 21 -3.57 9.12 30.56
N SER A 22 -4.08 8.69 31.69
CA SER A 22 -5.43 9.00 32.16
C SER A 22 -5.37 10.19 33.12
N ALA A 23 -5.97 11.33 32.70
CA ALA A 23 -6.03 12.51 33.53
C ALA A 23 -6.91 12.33 34.78
N SER A 24 -7.91 11.45 34.71
CA SER A 24 -8.79 11.12 35.84
C SER A 24 -8.13 10.21 36.87
N GLU A 25 -7.29 9.28 36.41
CA GLU A 25 -6.58 8.32 37.27
C GLU A 25 -5.16 8.78 37.61
N GLN A 26 -4.69 9.84 36.98
CA GLN A 26 -3.33 10.40 37.14
C GLN A 26 -2.20 9.35 36.98
N ARG A 27 -2.40 8.42 36.06
CA ARG A 27 -1.44 7.38 35.74
C ARG A 27 -1.56 6.94 34.29
N PHE A 28 -0.55 6.22 33.80
CA PHE A 28 -0.67 5.53 32.51
C PHE A 28 -1.58 4.32 32.64
N VAL A 29 -2.54 4.20 31.75
CA VAL A 29 -3.54 3.12 31.72
C VAL A 29 -3.35 2.32 30.44
N ALA A 30 -3.24 1.00 30.58
CA ALA A 30 -3.12 0.11 29.43
C ALA A 30 -4.32 0.23 28.48
N PRO A 31 -4.12 0.07 27.17
CA PRO A 31 -5.20 0.02 26.21
C PRO A 31 -6.23 -1.04 26.59
N ARG A 32 -7.52 -0.73 26.39
CA ARG A 32 -8.58 -1.72 26.64
C ARG A 32 -8.38 -2.92 25.71
N ALA A 33 -8.57 -4.12 26.24
CA ALA A 33 -8.57 -5.35 25.44
C ALA A 33 -9.88 -5.47 24.64
N LEU A 34 -10.01 -4.69 23.58
CA LEU A 34 -11.19 -4.74 22.72
C LEU A 34 -10.98 -5.75 21.58
N PRO A 35 -12.03 -6.50 21.19
CA PRO A 35 -11.94 -7.47 20.09
C PRO A 35 -11.44 -6.87 18.76
N VAL A 36 -11.71 -5.59 18.53
CA VAL A 36 -11.22 -4.88 17.33
C VAL A 36 -9.69 -4.86 17.25
N TYR A 37 -9.00 -4.75 18.38
CA TYR A 37 -7.53 -4.74 18.41
C TYR A 37 -6.91 -6.12 18.15
N GLN A 38 -7.65 -7.20 18.43
CA GLN A 38 -7.23 -8.57 18.13
C GLN A 38 -7.27 -8.88 16.63
N ARG A 39 -8.08 -8.12 15.87
CA ARG A 39 -8.23 -8.25 14.42
C ARG A 39 -7.24 -7.38 13.65
N GLN A 40 -6.52 -6.48 14.31
CA GLN A 40 -5.50 -5.67 13.67
C GLN A 40 -4.23 -6.50 13.50
N LEU A 41 -3.95 -6.89 12.27
CA LEU A 41 -2.72 -7.59 11.90
C LEU A 41 -1.50 -6.66 11.96
N PHE A 42 -1.68 -5.39 11.60
CA PHE A 42 -0.66 -4.35 11.65
C PHE A 42 -1.20 -3.18 12.46
N ARG A 43 -0.75 -3.09 13.70
CA ARG A 43 -1.06 -1.92 14.53
C ARG A 43 -0.20 -0.76 14.06
N GLU A 44 -0.82 0.38 13.83
CA GLU A 44 -0.05 1.61 13.68
C GLU A 44 0.74 1.86 14.96
N SER A 45 2.00 2.28 14.81
CA SER A 45 2.76 2.74 15.96
C SER A 45 2.10 4.01 16.48
N VAL A 46 1.53 3.93 17.65
CA VAL A 46 1.22 5.10 18.46
C VAL A 46 2.55 5.56 19.03
N PHE A 47 2.83 6.85 19.03
CA PHE A 47 4.09 7.49 19.43
C PHE A 47 4.99 6.63 20.33
N GLY A 48 6.17 6.25 19.81
CA GLY A 48 7.20 5.53 20.57
C GLY A 48 7.10 4.00 20.60
N ALA A 49 6.13 3.39 19.92
CA ALA A 49 6.09 1.94 19.79
C ALA A 49 6.72 1.50 18.44
N ASP A 50 7.69 0.58 18.52
CA ASP A 50 8.19 -0.10 17.32
C ASP A 50 7.08 -1.01 16.77
N ALA A 51 6.43 -0.58 15.70
CA ALA A 51 5.52 -1.45 14.96
C ALA A 51 6.35 -2.57 14.29
N PRO A 52 5.91 -3.83 14.36
CA PRO A 52 6.57 -4.89 13.60
C PRO A 52 6.57 -4.51 12.12
N ALA A 53 7.74 -4.61 11.48
CA ALA A 53 7.90 -4.22 10.08
C ALA A 53 6.93 -5.04 9.20
N PRO A 54 5.93 -4.42 8.56
CA PRO A 54 4.90 -5.12 7.79
C PRO A 54 5.47 -5.98 6.65
N LEU A 55 6.65 -5.59 6.14
CA LEU A 55 7.37 -6.29 5.07
C LEU A 55 7.88 -7.69 5.46
N LYS A 56 7.90 -8.04 6.75
CA LYS A 56 8.31 -9.38 7.23
C LYS A 56 7.13 -10.30 7.57
N ALA A 57 5.91 -9.80 7.47
CA ALA A 57 4.73 -10.60 7.79
C ALA A 57 4.42 -11.61 6.67
N GLY A 58 3.78 -12.72 7.06
CA GLY A 58 3.28 -13.75 6.16
C GLY A 58 4.35 -14.60 5.48
N THR A 59 3.90 -15.50 4.62
CA THR A 59 4.73 -16.38 3.80
C THR A 59 4.93 -15.77 2.42
N GLU A 60 6.18 -15.62 2.00
CA GLU A 60 6.52 -15.12 0.68
C GLU A 60 6.25 -16.20 -0.38
N VAL A 61 5.51 -15.87 -1.43
CA VAL A 61 5.23 -16.74 -2.56
C VAL A 61 6.22 -16.49 -3.68
N PHE A 62 6.45 -15.24 -4.02
CA PHE A 62 7.55 -14.81 -4.88
C PHE A 62 7.82 -13.30 -4.69
N LYS A 63 8.97 -12.85 -5.18
CA LYS A 63 9.33 -11.43 -5.29
C LYS A 63 10.22 -11.17 -6.49
N ASN A 64 10.29 -9.92 -6.87
CA ASN A 64 11.39 -9.33 -7.63
C ASN A 64 11.89 -8.07 -6.90
N ASP A 65 12.69 -7.25 -7.53
CA ASP A 65 13.28 -6.07 -6.89
C ASP A 65 12.26 -4.97 -6.53
N GLU A 66 11.06 -5.01 -7.13
CA GLU A 66 10.06 -3.94 -7.04
C GLU A 66 8.68 -4.39 -6.56
N ILE A 67 8.46 -5.67 -6.38
CA ILE A 67 7.21 -6.22 -5.85
C ILE A 67 7.48 -7.47 -5.01
N ARG A 68 6.76 -7.59 -3.90
CA ARG A 68 6.69 -8.78 -3.07
C ARG A 68 5.28 -9.34 -3.11
N VAL A 69 5.14 -10.63 -3.37
CA VAL A 69 3.86 -11.35 -3.33
C VAL A 69 3.90 -12.40 -2.23
N TRP A 70 2.93 -12.36 -1.34
CA TRP A 70 2.92 -13.11 -0.09
C TRP A 70 1.49 -13.42 0.35
N THR A 71 1.34 -14.25 1.37
CA THR A 71 0.05 -14.63 1.94
C THR A 71 0.13 -14.70 3.46
N LEU A 72 -1.01 -14.55 4.14
CA LEU A 72 -1.12 -14.70 5.59
C LEU A 72 -1.59 -16.10 5.98
N ASP A 73 -2.49 -16.69 5.21
CA ASP A 73 -3.25 -17.88 5.56
C ASP A 73 -3.44 -18.85 4.38
N ASP A 74 -2.68 -18.66 3.31
CA ASP A 74 -2.75 -19.41 2.06
C ASP A 74 -4.12 -19.33 1.32
N GLU A 75 -5.02 -18.44 1.75
CA GLU A 75 -6.31 -18.24 1.08
C GLU A 75 -6.29 -17.07 0.09
N VAL A 76 -5.61 -15.98 0.45
CA VAL A 76 -5.56 -14.74 -0.32
C VAL A 76 -4.12 -14.33 -0.57
N LEU A 77 -3.79 -13.98 -1.81
CA LEU A 77 -2.52 -13.36 -2.13
C LEU A 77 -2.53 -11.86 -1.82
N ILE A 78 -1.38 -11.36 -1.40
CA ILE A 78 -1.12 -9.94 -1.17
C ILE A 78 0.06 -9.54 -2.05
N ALA A 79 -0.15 -8.58 -2.93
CA ALA A 79 0.89 -7.98 -3.76
C ALA A 79 1.27 -6.62 -3.19
N SER A 80 2.51 -6.47 -2.76
CA SER A 80 3.07 -5.23 -2.21
C SER A 80 4.10 -4.67 -3.17
N ILE A 81 3.84 -3.49 -3.72
CA ILE A 81 4.82 -2.78 -4.52
C ILE A 81 5.89 -2.25 -3.56
N THR A 82 7.16 -2.56 -3.83
CA THR A 82 8.31 -2.19 -2.99
C THR A 82 9.24 -1.18 -3.66
N ALA A 83 8.95 -0.80 -4.91
CA ALA A 83 9.65 0.26 -5.63
C ALA A 83 9.54 1.61 -4.89
N LYS A 84 10.50 2.51 -5.08
CA LYS A 84 10.46 3.87 -4.51
C LYS A 84 9.16 4.58 -4.89
N LEU A 85 8.46 5.17 -3.90
CA LEU A 85 7.13 5.78 -4.05
C LEU A 85 6.09 4.85 -4.69
N HIS A 86 6.35 3.56 -4.66
CA HIS A 86 5.54 2.51 -5.29
C HIS A 86 5.17 2.83 -6.74
N LEU A 87 6.17 3.34 -7.50
CA LEU A 87 6.02 3.67 -8.91
C LEU A 87 5.78 2.41 -9.73
N ILE A 88 4.91 2.53 -10.73
CA ILE A 88 4.58 1.43 -11.63
C ILE A 88 5.60 1.41 -12.77
N SER A 89 6.47 0.43 -12.72
CA SER A 89 7.48 0.12 -13.72
C SER A 89 7.10 -1.13 -14.51
N PRO A 90 7.82 -1.49 -15.58
CA PRO A 90 7.64 -2.79 -16.24
C PRO A 90 7.76 -3.99 -15.31
N ALA A 91 8.67 -3.96 -14.33
CA ALA A 91 8.84 -5.04 -13.35
C ALA A 91 7.65 -5.16 -12.39
N VAL A 92 7.03 -4.03 -12.01
CA VAL A 92 5.79 -4.03 -11.22
C VAL A 92 4.63 -4.57 -12.05
N ILE A 93 4.49 -4.17 -13.32
CA ILE A 93 3.45 -4.67 -14.23
C ILE A 93 3.55 -6.20 -14.37
N GLU A 94 4.75 -6.71 -14.66
CA GLU A 94 4.99 -8.14 -14.77
C GLU A 94 4.69 -8.87 -13.46
N GLY A 95 5.13 -8.32 -12.34
CA GLY A 95 4.90 -8.88 -11.01
C GLY A 95 3.42 -8.94 -10.64
N LEU A 96 2.64 -7.89 -10.94
CA LEU A 96 1.18 -7.88 -10.71
C LEU A 96 0.46 -8.89 -11.60
N LEU A 97 0.83 -9.00 -12.88
CA LEU A 97 0.25 -10.00 -13.78
C LEU A 97 0.57 -11.43 -13.33
N LYS A 98 1.78 -11.68 -12.86
CA LYS A 98 2.18 -12.97 -12.28
C LYS A 98 1.43 -13.26 -10.98
N ALA A 99 1.26 -12.26 -10.11
CA ALA A 99 0.46 -12.40 -8.90
C ALA A 99 -0.99 -12.74 -9.20
N LEU A 100 -1.58 -12.07 -10.20
CA LEU A 100 -2.95 -12.33 -10.64
C LEU A 100 -3.09 -13.77 -11.19
N ALA A 101 -2.17 -14.21 -12.05
CA ALA A 101 -2.19 -15.57 -12.58
C ALA A 101 -2.07 -16.62 -11.46
N ALA A 102 -1.21 -16.40 -10.46
CA ALA A 102 -1.11 -17.26 -9.29
C ALA A 102 -2.39 -17.26 -8.45
N ALA A 103 -3.01 -16.07 -8.27
CA ALA A 103 -4.28 -15.95 -7.55
C ALA A 103 -5.41 -16.72 -8.25
N GLU A 104 -5.53 -16.57 -9.56
CA GLU A 104 -6.52 -17.31 -10.36
C GLU A 104 -6.32 -18.83 -10.34
N ALA A 105 -5.08 -19.29 -10.21
CA ALA A 105 -4.75 -20.72 -10.18
C ALA A 105 -5.02 -21.39 -8.82
N SER A 106 -4.77 -20.69 -7.70
CA SER A 106 -4.66 -21.38 -6.40
C SER A 106 -5.19 -20.62 -5.20
N TYR A 107 -5.68 -19.38 -5.35
CA TYR A 107 -6.13 -18.54 -4.24
C TYR A 107 -7.54 -17.99 -4.47
N LYS A 108 -8.17 -17.51 -3.41
CA LYS A 108 -9.55 -16.97 -3.46
C LYS A 108 -9.60 -15.52 -3.94
N GLY A 109 -8.47 -14.82 -4.02
CA GLY A 109 -8.40 -13.42 -4.43
C GLY A 109 -7.00 -12.83 -4.33
N LEU A 110 -6.88 -11.60 -4.80
CA LEU A 110 -5.66 -10.80 -4.77
C LEU A 110 -5.93 -9.47 -4.07
N VAL A 111 -5.12 -9.12 -3.09
CA VAL A 111 -5.09 -7.79 -2.47
C VAL A 111 -3.85 -7.06 -2.94
N ILE A 112 -4.01 -5.86 -3.50
CA ILE A 112 -2.90 -4.94 -3.79
C ILE A 112 -2.80 -3.98 -2.63
N TRP A 113 -1.66 -3.98 -1.93
CA TRP A 113 -1.46 -3.25 -0.68
C TRP A 113 -0.03 -2.76 -0.56
N SER A 114 0.17 -1.64 0.06
CA SER A 114 1.48 -1.08 0.37
C SER A 114 1.67 -0.87 1.88
N PRO A 115 2.90 -1.08 2.42
CA PRO A 115 3.14 -1.07 3.86
C PRO A 115 3.24 0.32 4.49
N ASP A 116 3.33 1.37 3.70
CA ASP A 116 3.52 2.76 4.15
C ASP A 116 2.40 3.70 3.68
N ASP A 117 2.59 5.00 3.85
CA ASP A 117 1.62 6.04 3.51
C ASP A 117 1.60 6.41 2.01
N VAL A 118 2.06 5.52 1.17
CA VAL A 118 1.98 5.65 -0.29
C VAL A 118 1.42 4.36 -0.86
N PHE A 119 0.23 4.40 -1.47
CA PHE A 119 -0.28 3.27 -2.23
C PHE A 119 0.47 3.15 -3.56
N SER A 120 0.49 4.22 -4.35
CA SER A 120 1.34 4.39 -5.53
C SER A 120 1.28 5.84 -6.03
N ALA A 121 2.43 6.39 -6.37
CA ALA A 121 2.53 7.71 -7.02
C ALA A 121 2.34 7.65 -8.55
N GLY A 122 2.01 6.49 -9.11
CA GLY A 122 1.70 6.31 -10.53
C GLY A 122 2.85 5.76 -11.37
N ALA A 123 2.84 6.07 -12.67
CA ALA A 123 3.83 5.56 -13.60
C ALA A 123 5.25 6.10 -13.31
N ASN A 124 6.27 5.29 -13.59
CA ASN A 124 7.66 5.70 -13.47
C ASN A 124 8.06 6.59 -14.66
N LEU A 125 7.76 7.88 -14.55
CA LEU A 125 8.05 8.87 -15.60
C LEU A 125 9.56 9.03 -15.84
N GLU A 126 10.38 8.87 -14.81
CA GLU A 126 11.84 8.94 -14.95
C GLU A 126 12.38 7.87 -15.91
N ALA A 127 11.81 6.67 -15.87
CA ALA A 127 12.14 5.59 -16.79
C ALA A 127 11.55 5.80 -18.19
N LEU A 128 10.37 6.43 -18.31
CA LEU A 128 9.67 6.64 -19.58
C LEU A 128 10.22 7.83 -20.37
N MET A 129 10.67 8.89 -19.70
CA MET A 129 11.12 10.13 -20.37
C MET A 129 12.25 9.92 -21.38
N PRO A 130 13.32 9.12 -21.12
CA PRO A 130 14.36 8.86 -22.13
C PRO A 130 13.80 8.19 -23.39
N VAL A 131 12.82 7.29 -23.22
CA VAL A 131 12.15 6.60 -24.35
C VAL A 131 11.35 7.62 -25.17
N PHE A 132 10.61 8.49 -24.48
CA PHE A 132 9.84 9.55 -25.14
C PHE A 132 10.74 10.54 -25.89
N MET A 133 11.82 11.01 -25.26
CA MET A 133 12.76 11.94 -25.86
C MET A 133 13.47 11.37 -27.10
N LYS A 134 13.76 10.06 -27.09
CA LYS A 134 14.44 9.39 -28.21
C LYS A 134 13.50 8.98 -29.32
N MET A 135 12.33 8.48 -29.03
CA MET A 135 11.43 7.83 -29.98
C MET A 135 10.06 8.54 -30.12
N GLY A 136 9.82 9.56 -29.31
CA GLY A 136 8.55 10.27 -29.26
C GLY A 136 7.36 9.33 -28.98
N ARG A 137 6.22 9.66 -29.53
CA ARG A 137 4.98 8.89 -29.36
C ARG A 137 5.14 7.39 -29.72
N LYS A 138 5.96 7.06 -30.72
CA LYS A 138 6.16 5.66 -31.12
C LYS A 138 6.81 4.81 -30.04
N GLY A 139 7.63 5.39 -29.18
CA GLY A 139 8.25 4.69 -28.05
C GLY A 139 7.31 4.51 -26.86
N ILE A 140 6.43 5.51 -26.61
CA ILE A 140 5.51 5.49 -25.46
C ILE A 140 4.32 4.55 -25.67
N ILE A 141 3.74 4.51 -26.88
CA ILE A 141 2.55 3.70 -27.17
C ILE A 141 2.67 2.23 -26.70
N PRO A 142 3.78 1.51 -26.94
CA PRO A 142 3.91 0.14 -26.43
C PRO A 142 3.93 0.02 -24.91
N GLU A 143 4.53 0.98 -24.20
CA GLU A 143 4.59 0.98 -22.74
C GLU A 143 3.24 1.31 -22.14
N GLU A 144 2.56 2.31 -22.67
CA GLU A 144 1.18 2.66 -22.30
C GLU A 144 0.24 1.47 -22.50
N LYS A 145 0.38 0.78 -23.63
CA LYS A 145 -0.43 -0.41 -23.90
C LYS A 145 -0.22 -1.52 -22.88
N LYS A 146 1.00 -1.76 -22.43
CA LYS A 146 1.27 -2.76 -21.37
C LYS A 146 0.53 -2.40 -20.08
N LEU A 147 0.55 -1.12 -19.70
CA LEU A 147 -0.15 -0.63 -18.52
C LEU A 147 -1.66 -0.82 -18.67
N GLN A 148 -2.23 -0.41 -19.80
CA GLN A 148 -3.66 -0.58 -20.09
C GLN A 148 -4.07 -2.06 -20.09
N ASP A 149 -3.29 -2.93 -20.73
CA ASP A 149 -3.56 -4.37 -20.77
C ASP A 149 -3.53 -4.98 -19.35
N MET A 150 -2.60 -4.53 -18.48
CA MET A 150 -2.59 -4.92 -17.08
C MET A 150 -3.86 -4.45 -16.35
N MET A 151 -4.28 -3.19 -16.54
CA MET A 151 -5.52 -2.67 -15.93
C MET A 151 -6.74 -3.48 -16.34
N LEU A 152 -6.84 -3.84 -17.63
CA LEU A 152 -7.93 -4.70 -18.12
C LEU A 152 -7.85 -6.10 -17.52
N ARG A 153 -6.67 -6.67 -17.34
CA ARG A 153 -6.50 -7.96 -16.67
C ARG A 153 -6.94 -7.92 -15.21
N LEU A 154 -6.63 -6.85 -14.47
CA LEU A 154 -7.12 -6.67 -13.10
C LEU A 154 -8.65 -6.55 -13.06
N ARG A 155 -9.24 -5.79 -14.00
CA ARG A 155 -10.69 -5.56 -14.07
C ARG A 155 -11.48 -6.82 -14.37
N TYR A 156 -10.97 -7.67 -15.25
CA TYR A 156 -11.64 -8.89 -15.73
C TYR A 156 -11.01 -10.16 -15.16
N ALA A 157 -10.38 -10.05 -13.99
CA ALA A 157 -9.79 -11.18 -13.30
C ALA A 157 -10.83 -12.24 -12.93
N GLY A 158 -10.43 -13.52 -12.98
CA GLY A 158 -11.26 -14.64 -12.57
C GLY A 158 -11.48 -14.75 -11.06
N VAL A 159 -10.73 -13.97 -10.26
CA VAL A 159 -10.86 -13.86 -8.80
C VAL A 159 -11.01 -12.39 -8.39
N PRO A 160 -11.60 -12.09 -7.23
CA PRO A 160 -11.68 -10.73 -6.74
C PRO A 160 -10.31 -10.09 -6.56
N VAL A 161 -10.11 -8.90 -7.15
CA VAL A 161 -8.96 -8.03 -6.90
C VAL A 161 -9.40 -6.87 -6.03
N VAL A 162 -8.69 -6.63 -4.93
CA VAL A 162 -9.00 -5.57 -3.97
C VAL A 162 -7.80 -4.65 -3.84
N SER A 163 -7.99 -3.36 -4.05
CA SER A 163 -6.99 -2.34 -3.69
C SER A 163 -7.22 -1.86 -2.27
N ALA A 164 -6.25 -2.09 -1.40
CA ALA A 164 -6.23 -1.61 -0.02
C ALA A 164 -5.30 -0.39 0.03
N MET A 165 -5.88 0.81 -0.02
CA MET A 165 -5.18 2.07 -0.22
C MET A 165 -4.98 2.84 1.07
N ARG A 166 -3.81 3.48 1.18
CA ARG A 166 -3.49 4.44 2.23
C ARG A 166 -2.61 5.55 1.64
N GLY A 167 -2.73 6.77 2.16
CA GLY A 167 -1.98 7.93 1.71
C GLY A 167 -2.31 8.30 0.27
N ILE A 168 -1.35 8.29 -0.63
CA ILE A 168 -1.57 8.72 -2.02
C ILE A 168 -1.73 7.55 -2.98
N ALA A 169 -2.70 7.68 -3.90
CA ALA A 169 -2.97 6.79 -5.02
C ALA A 169 -3.20 7.65 -6.28
N LEU A 170 -2.11 7.99 -6.98
CA LEU A 170 -2.12 8.98 -8.05
C LEU A 170 -1.85 8.36 -9.43
N GLY A 171 -2.40 8.97 -10.49
CA GLY A 171 -2.20 8.50 -11.87
C GLY A 171 -2.46 7.01 -12.01
N GLY A 172 -1.49 6.25 -12.47
CA GLY A 172 -1.57 4.79 -12.58
C GLY A 172 -1.94 4.07 -11.26
N GLY A 173 -1.61 4.63 -10.09
CA GLY A 173 -2.07 4.11 -8.79
C GLY A 173 -3.58 4.28 -8.62
N CYS A 174 -4.15 5.39 -9.04
CA CYS A 174 -5.59 5.60 -9.12
C CYS A 174 -6.23 4.63 -10.14
N GLU A 175 -5.59 4.41 -11.28
CA GLU A 175 -6.07 3.49 -12.31
C GLU A 175 -6.13 2.03 -11.80
N ILE A 176 -5.11 1.55 -11.07
CA ILE A 176 -5.17 0.25 -10.39
C ILE A 176 -6.39 0.17 -9.48
N ALA A 177 -6.62 1.21 -8.69
CA ALA A 177 -7.75 1.25 -7.76
C ALA A 177 -9.10 1.18 -8.48
N VAL A 178 -9.30 1.96 -9.55
CA VAL A 178 -10.60 1.97 -10.28
C VAL A 178 -10.82 0.71 -11.12
N HIS A 179 -9.77 -0.01 -11.48
CA HIS A 179 -9.87 -1.30 -12.18
C HIS A 179 -9.97 -2.50 -11.23
N SER A 180 -9.78 -2.30 -9.93
CA SER A 180 -10.01 -3.35 -8.93
C SER A 180 -11.49 -3.58 -8.68
N ALA A 181 -11.87 -4.82 -8.37
CA ALA A 181 -13.27 -5.20 -8.07
C ALA A 181 -13.80 -4.47 -6.84
N ARG A 182 -12.93 -4.21 -5.84
CA ARG A 182 -13.26 -3.44 -4.63
C ARG A 182 -12.08 -2.55 -4.24
N ARG A 183 -12.40 -1.46 -3.57
CA ARG A 183 -11.46 -0.50 -2.98
C ARG A 183 -11.76 -0.36 -1.50
N VAL A 184 -10.72 -0.48 -0.70
CA VAL A 184 -10.75 -0.16 0.73
C VAL A 184 -9.71 0.94 0.92
N ALA A 185 -10.12 2.07 1.44
CA ALA A 185 -9.27 3.23 1.61
C ALA A 185 -9.22 3.65 3.07
N ALA A 186 -8.05 4.02 3.56
CA ALA A 186 -7.92 4.75 4.82
C ALA A 186 -8.60 6.11 4.70
N MET A 187 -9.04 6.69 5.83
CA MET A 187 -9.87 7.90 5.84
C MET A 187 -9.23 9.09 5.12
N GLU A 188 -7.92 9.23 5.17
CA GLU A 188 -7.18 10.36 4.59
C GLU A 188 -6.46 9.98 3.27
N THR A 189 -7.02 9.01 2.53
CA THR A 189 -6.44 8.60 1.25
C THR A 189 -6.72 9.67 0.19
N TYR A 190 -5.66 10.13 -0.46
CA TYR A 190 -5.70 11.08 -1.56
C TYR A 190 -5.62 10.35 -2.90
N VAL A 191 -6.71 10.33 -3.66
CA VAL A 191 -6.84 9.56 -4.91
C VAL A 191 -7.15 10.49 -6.07
N GLY A 192 -6.45 10.33 -7.18
CA GLY A 192 -6.76 11.14 -8.36
C GLY A 192 -5.89 10.86 -9.58
N LEU A 193 -6.41 11.34 -10.72
CA LEU A 193 -5.69 11.45 -11.99
C LEU A 193 -5.05 12.84 -12.01
N VAL A 194 -3.74 12.89 -12.04
CA VAL A 194 -2.95 14.13 -11.86
C VAL A 194 -2.13 14.50 -13.10
N GLU A 195 -2.35 13.82 -14.21
CA GLU A 195 -1.60 13.92 -15.45
C GLU A 195 -1.56 15.36 -15.97
N VAL A 196 -2.70 16.06 -15.95
CA VAL A 196 -2.78 17.47 -16.33
C VAL A 196 -1.91 18.36 -15.45
N GLY A 197 -1.78 18.03 -14.14
CA GLY A 197 -0.96 18.78 -13.20
C GLY A 197 0.55 18.65 -13.47
N VAL A 198 0.97 17.61 -14.17
CA VAL A 198 2.37 17.38 -14.58
C VAL A 198 2.62 17.61 -16.08
N GLY A 199 1.63 18.12 -16.80
CA GLY A 199 1.76 18.52 -18.21
C GLY A 199 1.58 17.36 -19.21
N LEU A 200 0.89 16.32 -18.82
CA LEU A 200 0.55 15.17 -19.66
C LEU A 200 -0.91 15.20 -20.14
#